data_bec1e7c36b57ce4b2b9550b52002df45
#
_entry.id   bec1e7c36b57ce4b2b9550b52002df45
#
_cell.length_a   1.000
_cell.length_b   1.000
_cell.length_c   1.000
_cell.angle_alpha   90.00
_cell.angle_beta   90.00
_cell.angle_gamma   90.00
#
_symmetry.space_group_name_H-M   'P 1'
#
loop_
_entity.id
_entity.type
_entity.pdbx_description
1 polymer ?
#
loop_
_entity_poly.entity_id
_entity_poly.type
_entity_poly.pdbx_seq_one_letter_code
_entity_poly.pdbx_strand_id
1 'polypeptide(L)'
;MSHSIKPNTLAFETEALISPNGFREYDARWLYPEQINLNGMRVLGLSLATLFHDLGVKPRVVVGHDYRSYSMSVKHAVALGLVQGGAEVLDIGLAVSPMAYFAQFELDAPCVAMITARDRKSVV
;
A
#
# COMPACT_ATOMS: atom_id res chain seq x y z
N MET A 1 -19.20 -6.90 9.94
CA MET A 1 -19.37 -5.63 9.28
C MET A 1 -20.23 -5.79 8.05
N SER A 2 -21.13 -4.87 7.86
CA SER A 2 -22.01 -4.91 6.70
C SER A 2 -21.26 -4.58 5.41
N HIS A 3 -21.53 -5.32 4.37
CA HIS A 3 -20.96 -5.08 3.05
C HIS A 3 -22.06 -4.70 2.06
N SER A 4 -23.12 -4.07 2.55
CA SER A 4 -24.17 -3.56 1.70
C SER A 4 -23.77 -2.36 0.86
N ILE A 5 -22.69 -1.67 1.25
CA ILE A 5 -22.17 -0.54 0.52
C ILE A 5 -21.33 -1.05 -0.66
N LYS A 6 -21.68 -0.59 -1.84
CA LYS A 6 -21.02 -1.06 -3.07
C LYS A 6 -19.68 -0.39 -3.30
N PRO A 7 -18.68 -1.13 -3.81
CA PRO A 7 -17.42 -0.53 -4.22
C PRO A 7 -17.62 0.56 -5.29
N ASN A 8 -16.69 1.49 -5.34
CA ASN A 8 -16.71 2.63 -6.27
C ASN A 8 -17.88 3.58 -6.07
N THR A 9 -18.48 3.56 -4.89
CA THR A 9 -19.47 4.56 -4.51
C THR A 9 -18.85 5.51 -3.49
N LEU A 10 -19.37 6.73 -3.42
CA LEU A 10 -18.86 7.71 -2.45
C LEU A 10 -18.95 7.16 -1.03
N ALA A 11 -20.05 6.50 -0.69
CA ALA A 11 -20.23 5.93 0.64
C ALA A 11 -19.16 4.89 0.97
N PHE A 12 -18.77 4.06 0.01
CA PHE A 12 -17.75 3.05 0.21
C PHE A 12 -16.36 3.66 0.36
N GLU A 13 -16.04 4.64 -0.51
CA GLU A 13 -14.68 5.18 -0.58
C GLU A 13 -14.37 6.24 0.46
N THR A 14 -15.38 6.77 1.15
CA THR A 14 -15.15 7.77 2.19
C THR A 14 -14.72 7.18 3.52
N GLU A 15 -14.99 5.91 3.76
CA GLU A 15 -14.57 5.24 4.98
C GLU A 15 -13.35 4.38 4.71
N ALA A 16 -12.43 4.35 5.67
CA ALA A 16 -11.26 3.49 5.56
C ALA A 16 -11.68 2.05 5.87
N LEU A 17 -11.51 1.16 4.91
CA LEU A 17 -11.74 -0.26 5.10
C LEU A 17 -10.41 -0.98 5.00
N ILE A 18 -9.99 -1.60 6.10
CA ILE A 18 -8.80 -2.42 6.13
C ILE A 18 -9.03 -3.52 7.17
N SER A 19 -9.15 -4.74 6.70
CA SER A 19 -9.37 -5.88 7.58
C SER A 19 -8.08 -6.21 8.34
N PRO A 20 -8.11 -6.32 9.67
CA PRO A 20 -6.91 -6.67 10.43
C PRO A 20 -6.41 -8.09 10.13
N ASN A 21 -7.26 -8.94 9.55
CA ASN A 21 -6.89 -10.33 9.23
C ASN A 21 -5.92 -10.43 8.05
N GLY A 22 -5.68 -9.35 7.33
CA GLY A 22 -4.76 -9.35 6.19
C GLY A 22 -3.28 -9.31 6.58
N PHE A 23 -2.97 -8.88 7.79
CA PHE A 23 -1.58 -8.77 8.22
C PHE A 23 -0.97 -10.14 8.46
N ARG A 24 0.22 -10.35 7.92
CA ARG A 24 1.00 -11.58 8.04
C ARG A 24 2.36 -11.26 8.62
N GLU A 25 3.19 -12.30 8.85
CA GLU A 25 4.50 -12.13 9.46
C GLU A 25 5.45 -11.30 8.60
N TYR A 26 5.42 -11.53 7.28
CA TYR A 26 6.36 -10.87 6.35
C TYR A 26 5.69 -9.98 5.32
N ASP A 27 4.36 -10.05 5.21
CA ASP A 27 3.63 -9.27 4.22
C ASP A 27 2.21 -9.02 4.72
N ALA A 28 1.37 -8.50 3.85
CA ALA A 28 -0.04 -8.33 4.13
C ALA A 28 -0.85 -8.72 2.89
N ARG A 29 -1.98 -9.35 3.10
CA ARG A 29 -2.82 -9.87 2.03
C ARG A 29 -4.28 -9.57 2.31
N TRP A 30 -4.95 -8.99 1.32
CA TRP A 30 -6.38 -8.70 1.39
C TRP A 30 -7.04 -9.03 0.08
N LEU A 31 -8.33 -9.35 0.17
CA LEU A 31 -9.19 -9.39 -1.01
C LEU A 31 -9.67 -7.97 -1.30
N TYR A 32 -9.42 -7.49 -2.48
CA TYR A 32 -9.86 -6.18 -2.90
C TYR A 32 -11.10 -6.36 -3.80
N PRO A 33 -12.19 -5.63 -3.57
CA PRO A 33 -12.36 -4.58 -2.57
C PRO A 33 -13.07 -5.03 -1.29
N GLU A 34 -13.24 -6.32 -1.04
CA GLU A 34 -14.05 -6.81 0.08
C GLU A 34 -13.41 -6.53 1.43
N GLN A 35 -12.09 -6.61 1.53
CA GLN A 35 -11.35 -6.49 2.80
C GLN A 35 -10.58 -5.19 2.93
N ILE A 36 -10.34 -4.50 1.82
CA ILE A 36 -9.71 -3.18 1.81
C ILE A 36 -10.36 -2.29 0.77
N ASN A 37 -10.29 -1.01 1.00
CA ASN A 37 -10.61 -0.02 -0.02
C ASN A 37 -9.43 0.94 -0.17
N LEU A 38 -9.52 1.86 -1.12
CA LEU A 38 -8.41 2.78 -1.38
C LEU A 38 -8.15 3.70 -0.20
N ASN A 39 -9.20 4.16 0.48
CA ASN A 39 -9.02 4.99 1.67
C ASN A 39 -8.36 4.20 2.80
N GLY A 40 -8.67 2.91 2.94
CA GLY A 40 -8.00 2.03 3.90
C GLY A 40 -6.50 1.92 3.59
N MET A 41 -6.15 1.82 2.31
CA MET A 41 -4.75 1.76 1.89
C MET A 41 -4.03 3.09 2.18
N ARG A 42 -4.70 4.22 2.02
CA ARG A 42 -4.15 5.52 2.38
C ARG A 42 -3.86 5.57 3.89
N VAL A 43 -4.79 5.09 4.71
CA VAL A 43 -4.61 5.04 6.16
C VAL A 43 -3.45 4.10 6.51
N LEU A 44 -3.30 2.99 5.81
CA LEU A 44 -2.16 2.09 6.00
C LEU A 44 -0.84 2.83 5.72
N GLY A 45 -0.76 3.57 4.62
CA GLY A 45 0.43 4.34 4.29
C GLY A 45 0.76 5.39 5.35
N LEU A 46 -0.25 6.09 5.83
CA LEU A 46 -0.09 7.07 6.90
C LEU A 46 0.44 6.41 8.18
N SER A 47 -0.09 5.25 8.51
CA SER A 47 0.34 4.49 9.70
C SER A 47 1.77 3.98 9.55
N LEU A 48 2.16 3.53 8.35
CA LEU A 48 3.53 3.09 8.09
C LEU A 48 4.52 4.24 8.25
N ALA A 49 4.18 5.42 7.75
CA ALA A 49 5.04 6.59 7.91
C ALA A 49 5.25 6.93 9.38
N THR A 50 4.18 6.85 10.18
CA THR A 50 4.26 7.07 11.62
C THR A 50 5.16 6.01 12.28
N LEU A 51 5.01 4.76 11.86
CA LEU A 51 5.84 3.67 12.39
C LEU A 51 7.31 3.89 12.07
N PHE A 52 7.63 4.31 10.85
CA PHE A 52 9.03 4.59 10.47
C PHE A 52 9.61 5.69 11.35
N HIS A 53 8.83 6.73 11.61
CA HIS A 53 9.24 7.82 12.50
C HIS A 53 9.52 7.30 13.92
N ASP A 54 8.62 6.49 14.45
CA ASP A 54 8.74 5.95 15.81
C ASP A 54 9.95 5.01 15.94
N LEU A 55 10.26 4.27 14.87
CA LEU A 55 11.42 3.37 14.85
C LEU A 55 12.73 4.06 14.54
N GLY A 56 12.70 5.35 14.21
CA GLY A 56 13.90 6.08 13.84
C GLY A 56 14.48 5.66 12.48
N VAL A 57 13.66 5.03 11.63
CA VAL A 57 14.07 4.64 10.29
C VAL A 57 13.90 5.82 9.35
N LYS A 58 14.87 5.99 8.44
CA LYS A 58 14.79 7.04 7.43
C LYS A 58 13.52 6.86 6.61
N PRO A 59 12.63 7.87 6.53
CA PRO A 59 11.33 7.70 5.92
C PRO A 59 11.38 7.87 4.39
N ARG A 60 12.18 7.06 3.74
CA ARG A 60 12.25 6.98 2.28
C ARG A 60 11.76 5.61 1.86
N VAL A 61 10.76 5.57 1.01
CA VAL A 61 10.06 4.34 0.64
C VAL A 61 10.01 4.21 -0.87
N VAL A 62 10.56 3.13 -1.38
CA VAL A 62 10.36 2.76 -2.78
C VAL A 62 9.00 2.10 -2.89
N VAL A 63 8.17 2.58 -3.82
CA VAL A 63 6.86 1.96 -4.09
C VAL A 63 6.80 1.54 -5.55
N GLY A 64 6.13 0.43 -5.81
CA GLY A 64 5.91 -0.07 -7.14
C GLY A 64 4.65 -0.89 -7.19
N HIS A 65 4.23 -1.27 -8.39
CA HIS A 65 3.02 -2.07 -8.58
C HIS A 65 3.23 -3.04 -9.73
N ASP A 66 2.45 -4.13 -9.72
CA ASP A 66 2.45 -5.09 -10.81
C ASP A 66 1.46 -4.65 -11.92
N TYR A 67 1.27 -5.50 -12.91
CA TYR A 67 0.47 -5.16 -14.10
C TYR A 67 -1.04 -5.20 -13.88
N ARG A 68 -1.53 -5.63 -12.72
CA ARG A 68 -2.97 -5.70 -12.44
C ARG A 68 -3.56 -4.30 -12.38
N SER A 69 -4.75 -4.13 -12.94
CA SER A 69 -5.34 -2.79 -13.09
C SER A 69 -5.56 -2.07 -11.77
N TYR A 70 -5.96 -2.80 -10.73
CA TYR A 70 -6.19 -2.15 -9.44
C TYR A 70 -4.92 -1.96 -8.61
N SER A 71 -3.82 -2.63 -8.98
CA SER A 71 -2.56 -2.50 -8.24
C SER A 71 -2.02 -1.08 -8.29
N MET A 72 -2.16 -0.40 -9.41
CA MET A 72 -1.72 0.99 -9.52
C MET A 72 -2.52 1.91 -8.60
N SER A 73 -3.85 1.72 -8.53
CA SER A 73 -4.69 2.51 -7.65
C SER A 73 -4.36 2.27 -6.19
N VAL A 74 -4.14 1.01 -5.81
CA VAL A 74 -3.76 0.65 -4.44
C VAL A 74 -2.40 1.27 -4.10
N LYS A 75 -1.43 1.19 -5.02
CA LYS A 75 -0.12 1.80 -4.81
C LYS A 75 -0.25 3.31 -4.59
N HIS A 76 -1.05 3.98 -5.42
CA HIS A 76 -1.23 5.42 -5.28
C HIS A 76 -1.87 5.79 -3.94
N ALA A 77 -2.79 4.98 -3.46
CA ALA A 77 -3.42 5.22 -2.15
C ALA A 77 -2.41 5.09 -1.01
N VAL A 78 -1.60 4.03 -1.03
CA VAL A 78 -0.53 3.85 -0.03
C VAL A 78 0.47 5.00 -0.11
N ALA A 79 0.88 5.37 -1.32
CA ALA A 79 1.83 6.46 -1.52
C ALA A 79 1.30 7.78 -0.98
N LEU A 80 0.03 8.09 -1.21
CA LEU A 80 -0.60 9.30 -0.68
C LEU A 80 -0.53 9.32 0.85
N GLY A 81 -0.87 8.20 1.48
CA GLY A 81 -0.81 8.09 2.94
C GLY A 81 0.61 8.27 3.46
N LEU A 82 1.59 7.66 2.79
CA LEU A 82 3.00 7.82 3.16
C LEU A 82 3.42 9.29 3.11
N VAL A 83 3.07 9.99 2.03
CA VAL A 83 3.39 11.41 1.86
C VAL A 83 2.70 12.25 2.94
N GLN A 84 1.43 11.96 3.21
CA GLN A 84 0.69 12.66 4.24
C GLN A 84 1.32 12.48 5.62
N GLY A 85 1.94 11.33 5.85
CA GLY A 85 2.65 11.04 7.10
C GLY A 85 4.08 11.53 7.14
N GLY A 86 4.53 12.23 6.11
CA GLY A 86 5.87 12.84 6.08
C GLY A 86 6.96 11.99 5.45
N ALA A 87 6.61 10.88 4.79
CA ALA A 87 7.60 10.06 4.11
C ALA A 87 7.90 10.59 2.71
N GLU A 88 9.10 10.33 2.25
CA GLU A 88 9.50 10.57 0.87
C GLU A 88 9.21 9.29 0.07
N VAL A 89 8.45 9.42 -0.99
CA VAL A 89 8.04 8.28 -1.82
C VAL A 89 8.80 8.31 -3.14
N LEU A 90 9.43 7.20 -3.46
CA LEU A 90 10.17 7.01 -4.70
C LEU A 90 9.43 5.97 -5.52
N ASP A 91 8.59 6.44 -6.44
CA ASP A 91 7.69 5.59 -7.21
C ASP A 91 8.43 5.06 -8.45
N ILE A 92 8.66 3.76 -8.50
CA ILE A 92 9.30 3.13 -9.65
C ILE A 92 8.31 2.61 -10.69
N GLY A 93 7.02 2.79 -10.45
CA GLY A 93 5.98 2.47 -11.42
C GLY A 93 5.72 0.97 -11.55
N LEU A 94 5.47 0.55 -12.79
CA LEU A 94 5.24 -0.85 -13.11
C LEU A 94 6.55 -1.62 -13.01
N ALA A 95 6.60 -2.62 -12.14
CA ALA A 95 7.82 -3.32 -11.85
C ALA A 95 7.53 -4.74 -11.35
N VAL A 96 8.57 -5.55 -11.30
CA VAL A 96 8.54 -6.83 -10.60
C VAL A 96 9.31 -6.69 -9.29
N SER A 97 9.05 -7.55 -8.32
CA SER A 97 9.61 -7.40 -6.98
C SER A 97 11.13 -7.28 -6.93
N PRO A 98 11.92 -8.06 -7.72
CA PRO A 98 13.36 -7.87 -7.71
C PRO A 98 13.81 -6.48 -8.12
N MET A 99 13.07 -5.80 -9.00
CA MET A 99 13.38 -4.43 -9.39
C MET A 99 13.18 -3.46 -8.24
N ALA A 100 12.16 -3.70 -7.42
CA ALA A 100 11.92 -2.87 -6.23
C ALA A 100 13.06 -3.00 -5.23
N TYR A 101 13.56 -4.20 -5.02
CA TYR A 101 14.69 -4.42 -4.12
C TYR A 101 15.97 -3.79 -4.65
N PHE A 102 16.20 -3.88 -5.96
CA PHE A 102 17.35 -3.23 -6.58
C PHE A 102 17.26 -1.72 -6.42
N ALA A 103 16.08 -1.15 -6.68
CA ALA A 103 15.86 0.29 -6.53
C ALA A 103 16.09 0.76 -5.09
N GLN A 104 15.78 -0.08 -4.11
CA GLN A 104 16.02 0.23 -2.71
C GLN A 104 17.49 0.52 -2.45
N PHE A 105 18.38 -0.27 -3.05
CA PHE A 105 19.83 -0.02 -2.94
C PHE A 105 20.25 1.22 -3.70
N GLU A 106 19.83 1.34 -4.96
CA GLU A 106 20.25 2.44 -5.83
C GLU A 106 19.78 3.80 -5.34
N LEU A 107 18.60 3.84 -4.72
CA LEU A 107 17.99 5.09 -4.28
C LEU A 107 18.20 5.36 -2.79
N ASP A 108 18.97 4.51 -2.12
CA ASP A 108 19.24 4.63 -0.69
C ASP A 108 17.95 4.78 0.12
N ALA A 109 17.02 3.87 -0.09
CA ALA A 109 15.76 3.86 0.63
C ALA A 109 15.70 2.62 1.51
N PRO A 110 15.50 2.76 2.83
CA PRO A 110 15.46 1.60 3.72
C PRO A 110 14.17 0.80 3.64
N CYS A 111 13.15 1.35 3.01
CA CYS A 111 11.82 0.74 2.99
C CYS A 111 11.34 0.54 1.56
N VAL A 112 10.56 -0.50 1.36
CA VAL A 112 9.95 -0.81 0.06
C VAL A 112 8.53 -1.28 0.27
N ALA A 113 7.61 -0.82 -0.57
CA ALA A 113 6.25 -1.30 -0.62
C ALA A 113 5.92 -1.68 -2.06
N MET A 114 5.86 -2.95 -2.31
CA MET A 114 5.54 -3.48 -3.63
C MET A 114 4.12 -4.02 -3.64
N ILE A 115 3.28 -3.43 -4.45
CA ILE A 115 1.88 -3.81 -4.55
C ILE A 115 1.74 -4.84 -5.65
N THR A 116 1.46 -6.06 -5.26
CA THR A 116 1.25 -7.15 -6.20
C THR A 116 -0.12 -7.76 -6.01
N ALA A 117 -0.59 -8.46 -7.00
CA ALA A 117 -1.88 -9.11 -6.95
C ALA A 117 -1.77 -10.52 -7.51
N ARG A 118 -2.56 -11.42 -6.93
CA ARG A 118 -2.69 -12.78 -7.43
C ARG A 118 -4.17 -13.10 -7.38
N ASP A 119 -4.75 -13.37 -8.54
CA ASP A 119 -6.19 -13.58 -8.66
C ASP A 119 -6.94 -12.34 -8.13
N ARG A 120 -7.59 -12.46 -7.00
CA ARG A 120 -8.31 -11.35 -6.37
C ARG A 120 -7.61 -10.81 -5.14
N LYS A 121 -6.38 -11.23 -4.87
CA LYS A 121 -5.69 -10.84 -3.66
C LYS A 121 -4.61 -9.82 -3.96
N SER A 122 -4.51 -8.82 -3.10
CA SER A 122 -3.38 -7.90 -3.10
C SER A 122 -2.37 -8.36 -2.08
N VAL A 123 -1.10 -8.20 -2.40
CA VAL A 123 0.00 -8.47 -1.48
C VAL A 123 0.88 -7.23 -1.42
N VAL A 124 1.14 -6.80 -0.22
CA VAL A 124 1.93 -5.60 0.03
C VAL A 124 3.23 -5.96 0.73
#